data_febe0f3b27d4b37d04b20ba1deb90c5b
#
_entry.id   febe0f3b27d4b37d04b20ba1deb90c5b
#
_cell.length_a   1.000
_cell.length_b   1.000
_cell.length_c   1.000
_cell.angle_alpha   90.00
_cell.angle_beta   90.00
_cell.angle_gamma   90.00
#
_symmetry.space_group_name_H-M   'P 1'
#
loop_
_entity.id
_entity.type
_entity.pdbx_description
1 polymer ?
#
loop_
_entity_poly.entity_id
_entity_poly.type
_entity_poly.pdbx_seq_one_letter_code
_entity_poly.pdbx_strand_id
1 'polypeptide(L)'
;MAIISMKQLLEAGVHFGHQTRRWNPKMSRYIFTERNGIYIIDLQKTVVKLKEAFNFVKAVAKGHFDYDEYKVRDEQVANPRPILFVGTKKQAQDTIKEDAVRCGEYFVTQRWLGGMLTNYKTIQKRVERLKNLEEMKAVGVFDRLPKKEVKRLEDERIKLEKFLGGIKDMPALPGAIYVVDPRKEYIAVQEARRLGIPVVAIVDTNCDPDEIDFPIPGNDDAIRAVRLITGKIADAIIEAKAEIEASLPGMEQSEDGEEGGASAENFFAPTVETETVVYTTDEGATEEVRVGVWRADAQ
;
A
#
# COMPACT_ATOMS: atom_id res chain seq x y z
N MET A 1 -8.14 -23.37 -9.89
CA MET A 1 -6.99 -23.22 -10.81
C MET A 1 -5.70 -23.06 -10.03
N ALA A 2 -4.55 -23.47 -10.58
CA ALA A 2 -3.27 -23.19 -9.93
C ALA A 2 -2.92 -21.70 -10.10
N ILE A 3 -2.71 -20.99 -8.98
CA ILE A 3 -2.40 -19.55 -8.97
C ILE A 3 -1.08 -19.26 -9.70
N ILE A 4 -0.14 -20.21 -9.63
CA ILE A 4 1.18 -20.12 -10.23
C ILE A 4 1.72 -21.52 -10.56
N SER A 5 2.52 -21.65 -11.62
CA SER A 5 3.18 -22.91 -11.98
C SER A 5 4.61 -22.98 -11.41
N MET A 6 5.07 -24.20 -11.10
CA MET A 6 6.46 -24.46 -10.70
C MET A 6 7.47 -23.94 -11.72
N LYS A 7 7.14 -24.06 -13.02
CA LYS A 7 7.99 -23.60 -14.12
C LYS A 7 8.21 -22.08 -14.06
N GLN A 8 7.16 -21.32 -13.83
CA GLN A 8 7.25 -19.85 -13.68
C GLN A 8 8.13 -19.45 -12.50
N LEU A 9 8.01 -20.13 -11.35
CA LEU A 9 8.85 -19.88 -10.19
C LEU A 9 10.33 -20.16 -10.44
N LEU A 10 10.63 -21.27 -11.14
CA LEU A 10 12.00 -21.62 -11.55
C LEU A 10 12.61 -20.59 -12.52
N GLU A 11 11.86 -20.21 -13.55
CA GLU A 11 12.30 -19.22 -14.55
C GLU A 11 12.52 -17.82 -13.96
N ALA A 12 11.72 -17.44 -12.96
CA ALA A 12 11.88 -16.20 -12.21
C ALA A 12 13.04 -16.25 -11.20
N GLY A 13 13.60 -17.42 -10.90
CA GLY A 13 14.70 -17.57 -9.94
C GLY A 13 14.28 -17.45 -8.48
N VAL A 14 13.01 -17.76 -8.15
CA VAL A 14 12.47 -17.70 -6.79
C VAL A 14 13.15 -18.69 -5.84
N HIS A 15 13.68 -19.79 -6.38
CA HIS A 15 14.32 -20.87 -5.63
C HIS A 15 15.72 -20.52 -5.08
N PHE A 16 16.36 -19.47 -5.57
CA PHE A 16 17.66 -19.07 -5.06
C PHE A 16 17.51 -18.32 -3.74
N GLY A 17 18.18 -18.79 -2.70
CA GLY A 17 18.31 -18.09 -1.44
C GLY A 17 19.67 -17.41 -1.29
N HIS A 18 19.99 -17.01 -0.08
CA HIS A 18 21.26 -16.38 0.27
C HIS A 18 22.38 -17.41 0.50
N GLN A 19 23.59 -16.90 0.62
CA GLN A 19 24.78 -17.71 0.98
C GLN A 19 24.55 -18.40 2.33
N THR A 20 25.06 -19.65 2.45
CA THR A 20 24.90 -20.51 3.65
C THR A 20 25.31 -19.85 4.95
N ARG A 21 26.34 -19.01 4.96
CA ARG A 21 26.82 -18.28 6.15
C ARG A 21 25.85 -17.20 6.67
N ARG A 22 24.83 -16.80 5.88
CA ARG A 22 23.89 -15.73 6.23
C ARG A 22 22.49 -16.23 6.56
N TRP A 23 22.30 -17.52 6.62
CA TRP A 23 20.99 -18.10 6.80
C TRP A 23 20.46 -18.00 8.24
N ASN A 24 19.14 -18.12 8.38
CA ASN A 24 18.49 -18.28 9.66
C ASN A 24 18.13 -19.77 9.84
N PRO A 25 18.53 -20.43 10.95
CA PRO A 25 18.21 -21.84 11.20
C PRO A 25 16.72 -22.16 11.15
N LYS A 26 15.84 -21.23 11.52
CA LYS A 26 14.39 -21.39 11.46
C LYS A 26 13.86 -21.56 10.02
N MET A 27 14.63 -21.12 9.02
CA MET A 27 14.31 -21.32 7.61
C MET A 27 14.58 -22.73 7.11
N SER A 28 15.22 -23.61 7.91
CA SER A 28 15.50 -24.99 7.52
C SER A 28 14.28 -25.74 6.99
N ARG A 29 13.10 -25.44 7.53
CA ARG A 29 11.81 -26.03 7.08
C ARG A 29 11.41 -25.67 5.66
N TYR A 30 11.98 -24.58 5.07
CA TYR A 30 11.70 -24.10 3.73
C TYR A 30 12.86 -24.31 2.76
N ILE A 31 13.97 -24.85 3.21
CA ILE A 31 15.15 -25.13 2.40
C ILE A 31 15.04 -26.56 1.85
N PHE A 32 15.30 -26.70 0.55
CA PHE A 32 15.35 -28.00 -0.13
C PHE A 32 16.72 -28.62 -0.06
N THR A 33 17.78 -27.85 -0.42
CA THR A 33 19.16 -28.32 -0.44
C THR A 33 20.14 -27.13 -0.45
N GLU A 34 21.43 -27.43 -0.38
CA GLU A 34 22.50 -26.49 -0.63
C GLU A 34 23.22 -26.84 -1.94
N ARG A 35 23.58 -25.82 -2.72
CA ARG A 35 24.39 -25.97 -3.92
C ARG A 35 25.34 -24.78 -4.08
N ASN A 36 26.64 -25.05 -4.22
CA ASN A 36 27.69 -24.04 -4.41
C ASN A 36 27.69 -22.95 -3.30
N GLY A 37 27.43 -23.33 -2.05
CA GLY A 37 27.42 -22.39 -0.92
C GLY A 37 26.18 -21.46 -0.88
N ILE A 38 25.12 -21.79 -1.63
CA ILE A 38 23.85 -21.08 -1.67
C ILE A 38 22.74 -22.07 -1.33
N TYR A 39 21.81 -21.66 -0.47
CA TYR A 39 20.62 -22.45 -0.17
C TYR A 39 19.60 -22.36 -1.30
N ILE A 40 18.98 -23.49 -1.60
CA ILE A 40 17.89 -23.58 -2.56
C ILE A 40 16.58 -23.75 -1.79
N ILE A 41 15.63 -22.87 -2.06
CA ILE A 41 14.32 -22.85 -1.42
C ILE A 41 13.42 -23.90 -2.06
N ASP A 42 12.62 -24.58 -1.23
CA ASP A 42 11.64 -25.58 -1.66
C ASP A 42 10.42 -24.90 -2.29
N LEU A 43 10.36 -24.92 -3.61
CA LEU A 43 9.28 -24.32 -4.37
C LEU A 43 7.91 -24.97 -4.16
N GLN A 44 7.86 -26.24 -3.74
CA GLN A 44 6.58 -26.87 -3.41
C GLN A 44 5.93 -26.18 -2.22
N LYS A 45 6.74 -25.85 -1.20
CA LYS A 45 6.30 -25.08 -0.04
C LYS A 45 5.96 -23.64 -0.42
N THR A 46 6.73 -23.02 -1.34
CA THR A 46 6.43 -21.69 -1.85
C THR A 46 5.04 -21.63 -2.50
N VAL A 47 4.67 -22.61 -3.35
CA VAL A 47 3.36 -22.64 -3.98
C VAL A 47 2.24 -22.74 -2.96
N VAL A 48 2.39 -23.59 -1.94
CA VAL A 48 1.39 -23.75 -0.87
C VAL A 48 1.24 -22.45 -0.09
N LYS A 49 2.36 -21.87 0.36
CA LYS A 49 2.36 -20.64 1.16
C LYS A 49 1.89 -19.42 0.37
N LEU A 50 2.21 -19.32 -0.91
CA LEU A 50 1.68 -18.28 -1.78
C LEU A 50 0.16 -18.40 -1.93
N LYS A 51 -0.38 -19.63 -2.02
CA LYS A 51 -1.83 -19.84 -2.09
C LYS A 51 -2.52 -19.42 -0.79
N GLU A 52 -1.94 -19.75 0.36
CA GLU A 52 -2.45 -19.30 1.67
C GLU A 52 -2.47 -17.76 1.74
N ALA A 53 -1.35 -17.11 1.39
CA ALA A 53 -1.22 -15.65 1.36
C ALA A 53 -2.20 -14.99 0.36
N PHE A 54 -2.37 -15.57 -0.82
CA PHE A 54 -3.32 -15.09 -1.84
C PHE A 54 -4.76 -15.10 -1.31
N ASN A 55 -5.19 -16.21 -0.71
CA ASN A 55 -6.53 -16.34 -0.16
C ASN A 55 -6.76 -15.38 1.00
N PHE A 56 -5.77 -15.22 1.87
CA PHE A 56 -5.81 -14.26 2.97
C PHE A 56 -5.95 -12.82 2.47
N VAL A 57 -5.08 -12.38 1.56
CA VAL A 57 -5.12 -11.02 0.98
C VAL A 57 -6.47 -10.77 0.30
N LYS A 58 -6.99 -11.76 -0.44
CA LYS A 58 -8.31 -11.69 -1.07
C LYS A 58 -9.43 -11.53 -0.04
N ALA A 59 -9.37 -12.23 1.09
CA ALA A 59 -10.35 -12.12 2.17
C ALA A 59 -10.30 -10.73 2.84
N VAL A 60 -9.10 -10.19 3.11
CA VAL A 60 -8.90 -8.83 3.65
C VAL A 60 -9.47 -7.77 2.71
N ALA A 61 -9.16 -7.88 1.40
CA ALA A 61 -9.63 -6.95 0.39
C ALA A 61 -11.16 -6.96 0.22
N LYS A 62 -11.81 -8.10 0.52
CA LYS A 62 -13.27 -8.24 0.54
C LYS A 62 -13.92 -7.73 1.84
N GLY A 63 -13.15 -7.43 2.87
CA GLY A 63 -13.67 -7.14 4.19
C GLY A 63 -14.26 -8.34 4.94
N HIS A 64 -13.97 -9.57 4.50
CA HIS A 64 -14.46 -10.81 5.09
C HIS A 64 -13.46 -11.47 6.04
N PHE A 65 -12.48 -10.74 6.51
CA PHE A 65 -11.48 -11.25 7.44
C PHE A 65 -11.88 -10.93 8.88
N ASP A 66 -11.88 -11.96 9.74
CA ASP A 66 -12.16 -11.80 11.17
C ASP A 66 -10.89 -11.29 11.88
N TYR A 67 -10.88 -10.01 12.19
CA TYR A 67 -9.78 -9.38 12.92
C TYR A 67 -9.80 -9.67 14.41
N ASP A 68 -10.89 -10.17 14.97
CA ASP A 68 -11.00 -10.48 16.40
C ASP A 68 -10.06 -11.64 16.79
N GLU A 69 -9.87 -12.61 15.90
CA GLU A 69 -8.90 -13.69 16.07
C GLU A 69 -7.46 -13.15 16.16
N TYR A 70 -7.15 -12.05 15.46
CA TYR A 70 -5.82 -11.41 15.42
C TYR A 70 -5.66 -10.26 16.43
N LYS A 71 -6.65 -10.01 17.32
CA LYS A 71 -6.60 -8.96 18.35
C LYS A 71 -6.34 -7.55 17.82
N VAL A 72 -6.85 -7.21 16.67
CA VAL A 72 -6.80 -5.84 16.14
C VAL A 72 -7.68 -4.94 17.00
N ARG A 73 -7.07 -3.99 17.70
CA ARG A 73 -7.69 -3.20 18.77
C ARG A 73 -8.53 -2.00 18.31
N ASP A 74 -8.79 -1.82 17.04
CA ASP A 74 -9.44 -0.60 16.56
C ASP A 74 -10.86 -0.89 16.05
N GLU A 75 -11.85 -0.55 16.88
CA GLU A 75 -13.29 -0.72 16.61
C GLU A 75 -13.82 0.21 15.49
N GLN A 76 -13.01 1.14 15.00
CA GLN A 76 -13.43 2.20 14.05
C GLN A 76 -13.04 1.93 12.60
N VAL A 77 -12.86 0.71 12.19
CA VAL A 77 -12.27 0.46 10.86
C VAL A 77 -13.32 0.10 9.83
N ALA A 78 -13.37 0.96 8.81
CA ALA A 78 -14.13 0.69 7.58
C ALA A 78 -13.71 -0.65 6.96
N ASN A 79 -14.68 -1.45 6.56
CA ASN A 79 -14.49 -2.64 5.75
C ASN A 79 -14.88 -2.32 4.29
N PRO A 80 -14.09 -2.67 3.29
CA PRO A 80 -12.78 -3.32 3.31
C PRO A 80 -11.63 -2.40 3.75
N ARG A 81 -10.60 -2.97 4.39
CA ARG A 81 -9.40 -2.25 4.83
C ARG A 81 -8.35 -2.19 3.74
N PRO A 82 -7.61 -1.08 3.60
CA PRO A 82 -6.53 -0.98 2.65
C PRO A 82 -5.40 -1.97 2.95
N ILE A 83 -4.66 -2.34 1.93
CA ILE A 83 -3.46 -3.17 2.04
C ILE A 83 -2.25 -2.29 1.74
N LEU A 84 -1.24 -2.32 2.63
CA LEU A 84 -0.05 -1.52 2.49
C LEU A 84 1.12 -2.36 1.96
N PHE A 85 1.62 -2.00 0.77
CA PHE A 85 2.79 -2.61 0.17
C PHE A 85 4.07 -1.94 0.66
N VAL A 86 5.02 -2.72 1.18
CA VAL A 86 6.27 -2.21 1.76
C VAL A 86 7.47 -2.89 1.12
N GLY A 87 8.37 -2.10 0.56
CA GLY A 87 9.62 -2.61 0.02
C GLY A 87 10.59 -1.49 -0.35
N THR A 88 11.61 -1.29 0.49
CA THR A 88 12.62 -0.24 0.28
C THR A 88 13.87 -0.74 -0.43
N LYS A 89 13.91 -2.03 -0.79
CA LYS A 89 15.00 -2.63 -1.58
C LYS A 89 14.96 -2.08 -3.00
N LYS A 90 16.09 -1.67 -3.55
CA LYS A 90 16.15 -1.08 -4.92
C LYS A 90 15.52 -1.99 -5.97
N GLN A 91 15.68 -3.31 -5.81
CA GLN A 91 15.13 -4.32 -6.72
C GLN A 91 13.59 -4.44 -6.62
N ALA A 92 13.00 -4.02 -5.49
CA ALA A 92 11.57 -4.13 -5.22
C ALA A 92 10.80 -2.83 -5.43
N GLN A 93 11.45 -1.67 -5.35
CA GLN A 93 10.79 -0.36 -5.31
C GLN A 93 9.83 -0.13 -6.47
N ASP A 94 10.31 -0.33 -7.70
CA ASP A 94 9.49 -0.06 -8.90
C ASP A 94 8.33 -1.05 -9.01
N THR A 95 8.60 -2.34 -8.76
CA THR A 95 7.58 -3.39 -8.77
C THR A 95 6.48 -3.14 -7.73
N ILE A 96 6.87 -2.81 -6.50
CA ILE A 96 5.93 -2.49 -5.41
C ILE A 96 5.03 -1.31 -5.80
N LYS A 97 5.63 -0.25 -6.35
CA LYS A 97 4.87 0.93 -6.79
C LYS A 97 3.92 0.59 -7.94
N GLU A 98 4.41 -0.09 -8.99
CA GLU A 98 3.61 -0.47 -10.16
C GLU A 98 2.41 -1.33 -9.76
N ASP A 99 2.63 -2.39 -8.97
CA ASP A 99 1.58 -3.32 -8.58
C ASP A 99 0.60 -2.73 -7.56
N ALA A 100 1.06 -1.91 -6.61
CA ALA A 100 0.18 -1.21 -5.67
C ALA A 100 -0.76 -0.22 -6.41
N VAL A 101 -0.21 0.56 -7.35
CA VAL A 101 -1.03 1.46 -8.19
C VAL A 101 -2.00 0.66 -9.07
N ARG A 102 -1.56 -0.47 -9.65
CA ARG A 102 -2.40 -1.34 -10.49
C ARG A 102 -3.61 -1.90 -9.76
N CYS A 103 -3.47 -2.25 -8.49
CA CYS A 103 -4.58 -2.75 -7.67
C CYS A 103 -5.30 -1.66 -6.86
N GLY A 104 -4.88 -0.38 -6.98
CA GLY A 104 -5.47 0.74 -6.25
C GLY A 104 -5.22 0.68 -4.75
N GLU A 105 -4.02 0.29 -4.34
CA GLU A 105 -3.61 0.18 -2.95
C GLU A 105 -2.40 1.08 -2.64
N TYR A 106 -1.98 1.12 -1.38
CA TYR A 106 -0.98 2.04 -0.87
C TYR A 106 0.40 1.41 -0.78
N PHE A 107 1.45 2.24 -0.83
CA PHE A 107 2.81 1.71 -0.85
C PHE A 107 3.83 2.60 -0.13
N VAL A 108 4.91 1.95 0.36
CA VAL A 108 6.12 2.60 0.89
C VAL A 108 7.34 1.99 0.22
N THR A 109 8.03 2.78 -0.63
CA THR A 109 9.15 2.29 -1.46
C THR A 109 10.49 2.93 -1.14
N GLN A 110 10.52 4.07 -0.45
CA GLN A 110 11.80 4.77 -0.21
C GLN A 110 12.41 4.38 1.15
N ARG A 111 11.77 4.74 2.23
CA ARG A 111 12.22 4.43 3.58
C ARG A 111 11.02 4.36 4.50
N TRP A 112 10.96 3.33 5.31
CA TRP A 112 10.01 3.28 6.41
C TRP A 112 10.38 4.32 7.46
N LEU A 113 9.45 5.20 7.79
CA LEU A 113 9.62 6.16 8.88
C LEU A 113 9.09 5.51 10.16
N GLY A 114 9.92 5.49 11.22
CA GLY A 114 9.47 4.94 12.49
C GLY A 114 8.19 5.64 12.97
N GLY A 115 7.20 4.86 13.39
CA GLY A 115 5.90 5.37 13.80
C GLY A 115 4.86 5.51 12.66
N MET A 116 5.13 4.97 11.47
CA MET A 116 4.16 5.06 10.35
C MET A 116 2.82 4.43 10.69
N LEU A 117 2.79 3.36 11.44
CA LEU A 117 1.58 2.71 11.94
C LEU A 117 1.30 3.08 13.39
N THR A 118 2.28 2.94 14.28
CA THR A 118 2.10 3.14 15.72
C THR A 118 1.87 4.60 16.12
N ASN A 119 2.27 5.56 15.28
CA ASN A 119 2.02 7.00 15.47
C ASN A 119 1.32 7.60 14.25
N TYR A 120 0.30 6.89 13.74
CA TYR A 120 -0.40 7.22 12.52
C TYR A 120 -0.98 8.65 12.52
N LYS A 121 -1.55 9.11 13.64
CA LYS A 121 -2.07 10.49 13.78
C LYS A 121 -1.01 11.56 13.46
N THR A 122 0.25 11.34 13.84
CA THR A 122 1.34 12.28 13.51
C THR A 122 1.73 12.19 12.03
N ILE A 123 1.69 10.99 11.46
CA ILE A 123 1.93 10.80 10.01
C ILE A 123 0.82 11.48 9.21
N GLN A 124 -0.45 11.34 9.59
CA GLN A 124 -1.57 12.04 8.95
C GLN A 124 -1.36 13.56 8.91
N LYS A 125 -0.95 14.18 10.01
CA LYS A 125 -0.61 15.62 10.02
C LYS A 125 0.49 15.98 9.01
N ARG A 126 1.46 15.10 8.76
CA ARG A 126 2.49 15.30 7.74
C ARG A 126 1.94 15.12 6.32
N VAL A 127 1.01 14.20 6.14
CA VAL A 127 0.28 14.02 4.87
C VAL A 127 -0.61 15.25 4.60
N GLU A 128 -1.34 15.75 5.58
CA GLU A 128 -2.11 17.00 5.48
C GLU A 128 -1.22 18.17 5.09
N ARG A 129 -0.03 18.27 5.71
CA ARG A 129 0.95 19.30 5.33
C ARG A 129 1.40 19.18 3.88
N LEU A 130 1.58 17.94 3.38
CA LEU A 130 1.90 17.70 1.97
C LEU A 130 0.76 18.16 1.06
N LYS A 131 -0.49 17.75 1.34
CA LYS A 131 -1.68 18.16 0.58
C LYS A 131 -1.82 19.70 0.56
N ASN A 132 -1.64 20.34 1.70
CA ASN A 132 -1.68 21.81 1.81
C ASN A 132 -0.60 22.49 0.94
N LEU A 133 0.64 21.97 0.92
CA LEU A 133 1.70 22.51 0.06
C LEU A 133 1.39 22.34 -1.43
N GLU A 134 0.74 21.26 -1.81
CA GLU A 134 0.29 21.04 -3.18
C GLU A 134 -0.83 21.97 -3.57
N GLU A 135 -1.80 22.18 -2.68
CA GLU A 135 -2.89 23.13 -2.87
C GLU A 135 -2.38 24.57 -2.99
N MET A 136 -1.50 25.00 -2.09
CA MET A 136 -0.85 26.33 -2.16
C MET A 136 -0.14 26.55 -3.51
N LYS A 137 0.48 25.50 -4.05
CA LYS A 137 1.12 25.54 -5.37
C LYS A 137 0.09 25.64 -6.50
N ALA A 138 -0.99 24.84 -6.44
CA ALA A 138 -2.05 24.83 -7.45
C ALA A 138 -2.81 26.16 -7.53
N VAL A 139 -3.06 26.80 -6.39
CA VAL A 139 -3.77 28.10 -6.29
C VAL A 139 -2.85 29.29 -6.60
N GLY A 140 -1.54 29.07 -6.87
CA GLY A 140 -0.60 30.15 -7.24
C GLY A 140 -0.12 30.99 -6.05
N VAL A 141 -0.27 30.51 -4.81
CA VAL A 141 0.27 31.19 -3.62
C VAL A 141 1.79 31.34 -3.71
N PHE A 142 2.47 30.36 -4.32
CA PHE A 142 3.93 30.39 -4.50
C PHE A 142 4.41 31.57 -5.35
N ASP A 143 3.60 32.07 -6.29
CA ASP A 143 3.95 33.19 -7.16
C ASP A 143 4.01 34.54 -6.41
N ARG A 144 3.34 34.61 -5.25
CA ARG A 144 3.28 35.80 -4.40
C ARG A 144 4.37 35.81 -3.31
N LEU A 145 5.13 34.73 -3.14
CA LEU A 145 6.14 34.61 -2.10
C LEU A 145 7.55 34.95 -2.61
N PRO A 146 8.47 35.38 -1.72
CA PRO A 146 9.87 35.54 -2.08
C PRO A 146 10.50 34.23 -2.57
N LYS A 147 11.34 34.29 -3.61
CA LYS A 147 11.98 33.11 -4.24
C LYS A 147 12.66 32.17 -3.24
N LYS A 148 13.26 32.70 -2.16
CA LYS A 148 13.92 31.88 -1.13
C LYS A 148 12.91 31.03 -0.34
N GLU A 149 11.75 31.58 -0.09
CA GLU A 149 10.69 30.89 0.65
C GLU A 149 9.99 29.83 -0.21
N VAL A 150 9.70 30.19 -1.47
CA VAL A 150 9.18 29.21 -2.47
C VAL A 150 10.11 27.98 -2.57
N LYS A 151 11.42 28.22 -2.69
CA LYS A 151 12.38 27.11 -2.76
C LYS A 151 12.32 26.23 -1.52
N ARG A 152 12.22 26.82 -0.31
CA ARG A 152 12.13 26.06 0.95
C ARG A 152 10.87 25.22 1.02
N LEU A 153 9.72 25.77 0.62
CA LEU A 153 8.44 25.05 0.61
C LEU A 153 8.43 23.93 -0.44
N GLU A 154 9.02 24.18 -1.61
CA GLU A 154 9.14 23.17 -2.66
C GLU A 154 10.09 22.02 -2.27
N ASP A 155 11.22 22.33 -1.62
CA ASP A 155 12.12 21.30 -1.08
C ASP A 155 11.43 20.45 0.02
N GLU A 156 10.59 21.09 0.86
CA GLU A 156 9.76 20.40 1.86
C GLU A 156 8.74 19.49 1.18
N ARG A 157 8.00 19.99 0.18
CA ARG A 157 7.00 19.23 -0.58
C ARG A 157 7.62 18.00 -1.25
N ILE A 158 8.72 18.19 -1.98
CA ILE A 158 9.43 17.10 -2.66
C ILE A 158 9.87 16.03 -1.65
N LYS A 159 10.35 16.45 -0.48
CA LYS A 159 10.77 15.52 0.57
C LYS A 159 9.60 14.75 1.16
N LEU A 160 8.48 15.40 1.42
CA LEU A 160 7.27 14.74 1.95
C LEU A 160 6.68 13.80 0.91
N GLU A 161 6.56 14.22 -0.34
CA GLU A 161 6.07 13.40 -1.46
C GLU A 161 6.91 12.14 -1.63
N LYS A 162 8.23 12.26 -1.57
CA LYS A 162 9.15 11.13 -1.68
C LYS A 162 8.89 10.03 -0.64
N PHE A 163 8.55 10.40 0.60
CA PHE A 163 8.41 9.43 1.70
C PHE A 163 6.95 9.05 2.00
N LEU A 164 6.01 9.94 1.75
CA LEU A 164 4.62 9.78 2.14
C LEU A 164 3.65 9.73 0.96
N GLY A 165 4.12 10.02 -0.27
CA GLY A 165 3.26 10.07 -1.45
C GLY A 165 2.46 8.79 -1.69
N GLY A 166 3.05 7.62 -1.41
CA GLY A 166 2.35 6.34 -1.58
C GLY A 166 1.28 6.03 -0.53
N ILE A 167 1.20 6.80 0.56
CA ILE A 167 0.18 6.66 1.61
C ILE A 167 -0.68 7.92 1.77
N LYS A 168 -0.57 8.84 0.82
CA LYS A 168 -1.20 10.15 0.86
C LYS A 168 -2.72 10.08 1.02
N ASP A 169 -3.36 9.14 0.34
CA ASP A 169 -4.81 8.99 0.32
C ASP A 169 -5.31 7.79 1.16
N MET A 170 -4.44 7.23 1.99
CA MET A 170 -4.81 6.12 2.87
C MET A 170 -5.75 6.60 3.98
N PRO A 171 -7.01 6.11 4.02
CA PRO A 171 -8.04 6.65 4.91
C PRO A 171 -7.86 6.22 6.37
N ALA A 172 -7.34 5.02 6.59
CA ALA A 172 -7.21 4.40 7.91
C ALA A 172 -5.97 3.50 7.98
N LEU A 173 -5.72 2.90 9.14
CA LEU A 173 -4.70 1.87 9.30
C LEU A 173 -4.98 0.68 8.36
N PRO A 174 -3.93 0.09 7.75
CA PRO A 174 -4.11 -1.03 6.83
C PRO A 174 -4.64 -2.28 7.56
N GLY A 175 -5.43 -3.08 6.83
CA GLY A 175 -5.91 -4.38 7.30
C GLY A 175 -4.85 -5.47 7.21
N ALA A 176 -3.87 -5.29 6.33
CA ALA A 176 -2.69 -6.15 6.21
C ALA A 176 -1.53 -5.35 5.63
N ILE A 177 -0.31 -5.79 5.90
CA ILE A 177 0.89 -5.29 5.21
C ILE A 177 1.51 -6.41 4.39
N TYR A 178 1.93 -6.07 3.16
CA TYR A 178 2.73 -6.93 2.31
C TYR A 178 4.16 -6.41 2.27
N VAL A 179 5.12 -7.23 2.67
CA VAL A 179 6.52 -6.83 2.89
C VAL A 179 7.47 -7.62 2.01
N VAL A 180 8.39 -6.92 1.34
CA VAL A 180 9.53 -7.55 0.64
C VAL A 180 10.79 -7.35 1.47
N ASP A 181 11.46 -8.42 1.86
CA ASP A 181 12.60 -8.46 2.77
C ASP A 181 12.26 -7.98 4.19
N PRO A 182 11.56 -8.81 5.00
CA PRO A 182 11.17 -8.45 6.37
C PRO A 182 12.37 -8.16 7.30
N ARG A 183 13.56 -8.69 6.99
CA ARG A 183 14.78 -8.38 7.74
C ARG A 183 15.20 -6.92 7.58
N LYS A 184 15.07 -6.37 6.39
CA LYS A 184 15.36 -4.95 6.12
C LYS A 184 14.27 -4.06 6.67
N GLU A 185 13.02 -4.46 6.52
CA GLU A 185 11.83 -3.72 6.92
C GLU A 185 11.36 -4.13 8.34
N TYR A 186 12.30 -4.55 9.22
CA TYR A 186 11.95 -5.08 10.54
C TYR A 186 11.13 -4.09 11.39
N ILE A 187 11.33 -2.77 11.23
CA ILE A 187 10.57 -1.75 11.95
C ILE A 187 9.09 -1.81 11.54
N ALA A 188 8.82 -1.96 10.24
CA ALA A 188 7.46 -2.09 9.73
C ALA A 188 6.78 -3.34 10.29
N VAL A 189 7.48 -4.47 10.29
CA VAL A 189 7.00 -5.74 10.84
C VAL A 189 6.70 -5.62 12.33
N GLN A 190 7.61 -5.02 13.12
CA GLN A 190 7.41 -4.83 14.55
C GLN A 190 6.24 -3.89 14.87
N GLU A 191 6.07 -2.82 14.10
CA GLU A 191 4.94 -1.91 14.27
C GLU A 191 3.61 -2.59 13.94
N ALA A 192 3.54 -3.35 12.84
CA ALA A 192 2.36 -4.10 12.46
C ALA A 192 1.97 -5.13 13.53
N ARG A 193 2.93 -5.94 13.99
CA ARG A 193 2.71 -6.92 15.06
C ARG A 193 2.23 -6.28 16.37
N ARG A 194 2.77 -5.11 16.72
CA ARG A 194 2.33 -4.36 17.91
C ARG A 194 0.87 -3.93 17.85
N LEU A 195 0.38 -3.63 16.65
CA LEU A 195 -1.01 -3.23 16.39
C LEU A 195 -1.93 -4.41 16.05
N GLY A 196 -1.37 -5.64 15.96
CA GLY A 196 -2.13 -6.81 15.55
C GLY A 196 -2.47 -6.84 14.05
N ILE A 197 -1.79 -6.04 13.23
CA ILE A 197 -1.97 -6.04 11.77
C ILE A 197 -1.23 -7.22 11.17
N PRO A 198 -1.91 -8.14 10.46
CA PRO A 198 -1.30 -9.30 9.83
C PRO A 198 -0.24 -8.93 8.79
N VAL A 199 0.85 -9.70 8.78
CA VAL A 199 2.00 -9.49 7.89
C VAL A 199 2.09 -10.62 6.88
N VAL A 200 2.02 -10.27 5.60
CA VAL A 200 2.37 -11.14 4.46
C VAL A 200 3.75 -10.73 3.97
N ALA A 201 4.68 -11.66 3.81
CA ALA A 201 6.01 -11.26 3.33
C ALA A 201 6.69 -12.30 2.45
N ILE A 202 7.51 -11.81 1.50
CA ILE A 202 8.52 -12.65 0.84
C ILE A 202 9.65 -12.86 1.84
N VAL A 203 9.91 -14.12 2.17
CA VAL A 203 10.88 -14.52 3.20
C VAL A 203 12.01 -15.31 2.55
N ASP A 204 13.20 -14.72 2.49
CA ASP A 204 14.40 -15.42 2.02
C ASP A 204 15.07 -16.19 3.17
N THR A 205 16.09 -16.98 2.88
CA THR A 205 16.78 -17.87 3.81
C THR A 205 17.48 -17.16 4.98
N ASN A 206 17.65 -15.84 4.92
CA ASN A 206 18.27 -14.99 5.96
C ASN A 206 17.28 -14.34 6.94
N CYS A 207 15.98 -14.55 6.75
CA CYS A 207 14.89 -13.94 7.52
C CYS A 207 14.38 -14.86 8.64
N ASP A 208 13.66 -14.31 9.62
CA ASP A 208 12.93 -15.09 10.63
C ASP A 208 11.47 -15.29 10.17
N PRO A 209 11.06 -16.52 9.83
CA PRO A 209 9.70 -16.78 9.38
C PRO A 209 8.66 -16.73 10.51
N ASP A 210 9.07 -16.81 11.79
CA ASP A 210 8.14 -16.81 12.92
C ASP A 210 7.63 -15.41 13.28
N GLU A 211 8.24 -14.37 12.68
CA GLU A 211 7.76 -12.99 12.80
C GLU A 211 6.66 -12.64 11.80
N ILE A 212 6.36 -13.53 10.85
CA ILE A 212 5.48 -13.29 9.71
C ILE A 212 4.29 -14.25 9.78
N ASP A 213 3.08 -13.72 9.68
CA ASP A 213 1.84 -14.51 9.75
C ASP A 213 1.66 -15.36 8.48
N PHE A 214 1.94 -14.78 7.32
CA PHE A 214 1.84 -15.45 6.02
C PHE A 214 3.19 -15.39 5.27
N PRO A 215 4.16 -16.22 5.63
CA PRO A 215 5.46 -16.24 4.98
C PRO A 215 5.38 -16.90 3.60
N ILE A 216 5.91 -16.23 2.59
CA ILE A 216 6.07 -16.76 1.22
C ILE A 216 7.57 -17.00 1.01
N PRO A 217 8.06 -18.26 1.13
CA PRO A 217 9.47 -18.55 0.93
C PRO A 217 9.88 -18.22 -0.51
N GLY A 218 10.89 -17.37 -0.68
CA GLY A 218 11.31 -16.96 -2.01
C GLY A 218 12.47 -15.96 -1.99
N ASN A 219 13.08 -15.78 -3.15
CA ASN A 219 14.17 -14.85 -3.37
C ASN A 219 13.67 -13.41 -3.36
N ASP A 220 14.21 -12.59 -2.50
CA ASP A 220 13.88 -11.18 -2.36
C ASP A 220 14.86 -10.22 -3.07
N ASP A 221 15.94 -10.77 -3.67
CA ASP A 221 16.96 -10.02 -4.42
C ASP A 221 16.70 -10.01 -5.93
N ALA A 222 16.07 -11.04 -6.46
CA ALA A 222 15.81 -11.16 -7.89
C ALA A 222 14.57 -10.35 -8.31
N ILE A 223 14.74 -9.32 -9.14
CA ILE A 223 13.64 -8.46 -9.62
C ILE A 223 12.49 -9.31 -10.23
N ARG A 224 12.82 -10.36 -11.00
CA ARG A 224 11.81 -11.23 -11.61
C ARG A 224 11.02 -12.03 -10.57
N ALA A 225 11.68 -12.48 -9.50
CA ALA A 225 11.04 -13.22 -8.40
C ALA A 225 10.08 -12.31 -7.62
N VAL A 226 10.56 -11.13 -7.24
CA VAL A 226 9.75 -10.12 -6.55
C VAL A 226 8.53 -9.74 -7.42
N ARG A 227 8.74 -9.43 -8.71
CA ARG A 227 7.67 -9.06 -9.63
C ARG A 227 6.62 -10.16 -9.78
N LEU A 228 7.04 -11.41 -9.87
CA LEU A 228 6.13 -12.55 -10.03
C LEU A 228 5.24 -12.74 -8.79
N ILE A 229 5.83 -12.69 -7.60
CA ILE A 229 5.09 -12.90 -6.34
C ILE A 229 4.22 -11.69 -6.03
N THR A 230 4.76 -10.46 -6.10
CA THR A 230 4.03 -9.21 -5.85
C THR A 230 2.85 -9.07 -6.80
N GLY A 231 3.07 -9.38 -8.11
CA GLY A 231 2.00 -9.39 -9.10
C GLY A 231 0.85 -10.33 -8.75
N LYS A 232 1.15 -11.51 -8.17
CA LYS A 232 0.10 -12.44 -7.72
C LYS A 232 -0.67 -11.93 -6.50
N ILE A 233 0.00 -11.23 -5.59
CA ILE A 233 -0.69 -10.58 -4.46
C ILE A 233 -1.60 -9.45 -4.97
N ALA A 234 -1.14 -8.64 -5.90
CA ALA A 234 -1.97 -7.61 -6.53
C ALA A 234 -3.16 -8.20 -7.32
N ASP A 235 -2.96 -9.33 -8.02
CA ASP A 235 -4.04 -10.06 -8.70
C ASP A 235 -5.13 -10.49 -7.71
N ALA A 236 -4.76 -10.95 -6.49
CA ALA A 236 -5.71 -11.32 -5.44
C ALA A 236 -6.63 -10.15 -5.03
N ILE A 237 -6.06 -8.95 -4.94
CA ILE A 237 -6.80 -7.73 -4.60
C ILE A 237 -7.74 -7.33 -5.74
N ILE A 238 -7.26 -7.37 -6.98
CA ILE A 238 -8.06 -7.06 -8.16
C ILE A 238 -9.24 -8.03 -8.29
N GLU A 239 -8.99 -9.34 -8.11
CA GLU A 239 -10.06 -10.35 -8.10
C GLU A 239 -11.08 -10.08 -6.98
N ALA A 240 -10.61 -9.70 -5.78
CA ALA A 240 -11.49 -9.36 -4.67
C ALA A 240 -12.40 -8.17 -4.99
N LYS A 241 -11.82 -7.10 -5.53
CA LYS A 241 -12.56 -5.87 -5.91
C LYS A 241 -13.59 -6.18 -7.00
N ALA A 242 -13.21 -6.93 -8.03
CA ALA A 242 -14.13 -7.34 -9.10
C ALA A 242 -15.30 -8.21 -8.59
N GLU A 243 -15.05 -9.11 -7.63
CA GLU A 243 -16.11 -9.92 -7.02
C GLU A 243 -17.06 -9.09 -6.14
N ILE A 244 -16.56 -8.03 -5.48
CA ILE A 244 -17.41 -7.08 -4.74
C ILE A 244 -18.31 -6.32 -5.73
N GLU A 245 -17.75 -5.76 -6.78
CA GLU A 245 -18.49 -5.04 -7.82
C GLU A 245 -19.56 -5.92 -8.45
N ALA A 246 -19.26 -7.18 -8.77
CA ALA A 246 -20.21 -8.12 -9.32
C ALA A 246 -21.33 -8.54 -8.34
N SER A 247 -21.11 -8.38 -7.02
CA SER A 247 -22.08 -8.73 -5.99
C SER A 247 -23.01 -7.58 -5.58
N LEU A 248 -22.76 -6.35 -6.04
CA LEU A 248 -23.64 -5.20 -5.82
C LEU A 248 -24.87 -5.31 -6.73
N PRO A 249 -26.10 -5.48 -6.20
CA PRO A 249 -27.30 -5.56 -7.00
C PRO A 249 -27.65 -4.17 -7.56
N GLY A 250 -27.62 -4.01 -8.88
CA GLY A 250 -28.26 -2.89 -9.54
C GLY A 250 -27.34 -1.94 -10.32
N MET A 251 -26.62 -2.45 -11.30
CA MET A 251 -26.34 -1.74 -12.55
C MET A 251 -26.71 -2.69 -13.69
N GLU A 252 -28.02 -2.83 -13.96
CA GLU A 252 -28.47 -3.29 -15.26
C GLU A 252 -27.88 -2.33 -16.31
N GLN A 253 -27.06 -2.89 -17.17
CA GLN A 253 -26.64 -2.23 -18.39
C GLN A 253 -27.91 -1.93 -19.18
N SER A 254 -28.38 -0.69 -19.15
CA SER A 254 -29.27 -0.16 -20.18
C SER A 254 -28.43 -0.08 -21.46
N GLU A 255 -28.57 -1.12 -22.30
CA GLU A 255 -28.25 -1.05 -23.70
C GLU A 255 -29.27 -0.11 -24.33
N ASP A 256 -28.98 1.17 -24.32
CA ASP A 256 -29.49 2.13 -25.31
C ASP A 256 -28.44 3.21 -25.50
N GLY A 257 -27.97 3.28 -26.75
CA GLY A 257 -26.86 4.14 -27.12
C GLY A 257 -27.20 5.62 -27.00
N GLU A 258 -26.24 6.36 -26.46
CA GLU A 258 -25.90 7.70 -26.95
C GLU A 258 -24.49 8.05 -26.39
N GLU A 259 -23.67 8.54 -27.32
CA GLU A 259 -22.28 8.95 -27.07
C GLU A 259 -22.21 10.11 -26.05
N GLY A 260 -21.50 9.91 -24.96
CA GLY A 260 -21.20 10.96 -23.99
C GLY A 260 -20.19 10.49 -22.99
N GLY A 261 -18.89 10.74 -23.26
CA GLY A 261 -17.79 10.39 -22.37
C GLY A 261 -17.92 11.04 -21.00
N ALA A 262 -18.06 10.21 -19.98
CA ALA A 262 -17.89 10.58 -18.58
C ALA A 262 -17.05 9.51 -17.89
N SER A 263 -15.84 9.92 -17.51
CA SER A 263 -14.86 9.13 -16.80
C SER A 263 -15.38 8.63 -15.45
N ALA A 264 -15.06 7.37 -15.12
CA ALA A 264 -15.39 6.67 -13.88
C ALA A 264 -14.56 7.19 -12.68
N GLU A 265 -14.68 8.48 -12.33
CA GLU A 265 -13.91 9.10 -11.24
C GLU A 265 -14.74 9.50 -10.00
N ASN A 266 -16.03 9.16 -9.90
CA ASN A 266 -16.89 9.81 -8.90
C ASN A 266 -17.63 8.88 -7.92
N PHE A 267 -17.01 7.79 -7.41
CA PHE A 267 -17.74 6.98 -6.42
C PHE A 267 -17.27 7.13 -4.95
N PHE A 268 -16.28 8.00 -4.66
CA PHE A 268 -15.87 8.33 -3.29
C PHE A 268 -15.50 9.81 -3.12
N ALA A 269 -16.27 10.72 -3.66
CA ALA A 269 -16.09 12.13 -3.33
C ALA A 269 -16.98 12.47 -2.13
N PRO A 270 -16.41 12.96 -1.01
CA PRO A 270 -17.21 13.56 0.05
C PRO A 270 -17.88 14.82 -0.51
N THR A 271 -19.17 14.97 -0.23
CA THR A 271 -19.93 16.17 -0.57
C THR A 271 -19.31 17.39 0.11
N VAL A 272 -18.67 18.24 -0.66
CA VAL A 272 -18.17 19.54 -0.19
C VAL A 272 -19.30 20.54 -0.34
N GLU A 273 -19.84 21.03 0.78
CA GLU A 273 -20.73 22.19 0.76
C GLU A 273 -19.91 23.45 0.48
N THR A 274 -20.29 24.19 -0.54
CA THR A 274 -19.64 25.47 -0.90
C THR A 274 -20.39 26.64 -0.29
N GLU A 275 -19.74 27.38 0.61
CA GLU A 275 -20.24 28.69 1.07
C GLU A 275 -19.62 29.82 0.22
N THR A 276 -20.47 30.78 -0.16
CA THR A 276 -20.02 31.98 -0.87
C THR A 276 -19.60 33.02 0.17
N VAL A 277 -18.33 33.36 0.15
CA VAL A 277 -17.79 34.41 1.04
C VAL A 277 -17.55 35.66 0.21
N VAL A 278 -18.12 36.77 0.67
CA VAL A 278 -18.02 38.08 0.03
C VAL A 278 -16.89 38.87 0.66
N TYR A 279 -15.89 39.29 -0.11
CA TYR A 279 -14.81 40.14 0.33
C TYR A 279 -14.93 41.53 -0.29
N THR A 280 -14.70 42.55 0.54
CA THR A 280 -14.58 43.91 0.04
C THR A 280 -13.09 44.26 -0.08
N THR A 281 -12.66 44.59 -1.30
CA THR A 281 -11.26 45.05 -1.51
C THR A 281 -11.07 46.46 -1.04
N ASP A 282 -9.82 46.88 -0.75
CA ASP A 282 -9.49 48.23 -0.29
C ASP A 282 -9.87 49.35 -1.28
N GLU A 283 -10.27 49.00 -2.50
CA GLU A 283 -10.80 49.89 -3.54
C GLU A 283 -12.34 49.92 -3.60
N GLY A 284 -13.04 49.25 -2.66
CA GLY A 284 -14.50 49.29 -2.54
C GLY A 284 -15.25 48.37 -3.53
N ALA A 285 -14.56 47.50 -4.24
CA ALA A 285 -15.19 46.48 -5.07
C ALA A 285 -15.50 45.22 -4.24
N THR A 286 -16.69 44.65 -4.44
CA THR A 286 -17.14 43.43 -3.76
C THR A 286 -16.96 42.24 -4.72
N GLU A 287 -16.13 41.29 -4.34
CA GLU A 287 -15.97 40.03 -5.10
C GLU A 287 -16.51 38.85 -4.30
N GLU A 288 -17.25 37.98 -4.98
CA GLU A 288 -17.79 36.73 -4.43
C GLU A 288 -16.87 35.57 -4.79
N VAL A 289 -16.33 34.89 -3.78
CA VAL A 289 -15.52 33.68 -3.95
C VAL A 289 -16.21 32.51 -3.27
N ARG A 290 -16.42 31.41 -4.01
CA ARG A 290 -16.93 30.17 -3.44
C ARG A 290 -15.80 29.40 -2.75
N VAL A 291 -15.93 29.21 -1.45
CA VAL A 291 -14.97 28.48 -0.63
C VAL A 291 -15.62 27.20 -0.11
N GLY A 292 -14.97 26.05 -0.32
CA GLY A 292 -15.40 24.79 0.29
C GLY A 292 -15.14 24.79 1.80
N VAL A 293 -16.18 24.62 2.60
CA VAL A 293 -16.07 24.58 4.07
C VAL A 293 -16.29 23.15 4.55
N TRP A 294 -15.32 22.63 5.28
CA TRP A 294 -15.41 21.36 6.00
C TRP A 294 -16.04 21.62 7.37
N ARG A 295 -17.24 21.13 7.61
CA ARG A 295 -17.80 21.03 8.98
C ARG A 295 -17.54 19.64 9.51
N ALA A 296 -16.74 19.53 10.56
CA ALA A 296 -16.72 18.35 11.41
C ALA A 296 -18.00 18.37 12.24
N ASP A 297 -18.93 17.46 11.97
CA ASP A 297 -20.10 17.27 12.82
C ASP A 297 -19.62 16.76 14.17
N ALA A 298 -19.83 17.62 15.19
CA ALA A 298 -19.71 17.26 16.59
C ALA A 298 -21.02 16.57 17.00
N GLN A 299 -20.95 15.24 17.20
CA GLN A 299 -21.76 14.53 18.22
C GLN A 299 -21.02 13.27 18.64
#